data_0585eeb6dc30dac74502c69358a063dc
#
_entry.id   0585eeb6dc30dac74502c69358a063dc
#
_cell.length_a   1.000
_cell.length_b   1.000
_cell.length_c   1.000
_cell.angle_alpha   90.00
_cell.angle_beta   90.00
_cell.angle_gamma   90.00
#
_symmetry.space_group_name_H-M   'P 1'
#
loop_
_entity.id
_entity.type
_entity.pdbx_description
1 polymer ?
#
loop_
_entity_poly.entity_id
_entity_poly.type
_entity_poly.pdbx_seq_one_letter_code
_entity_poly.pdbx_strand_id
1 'polypeptide(L)'
;MDKFYLSTIDENAHLLAKKHGFGIEIAEFCTPWFLDTDFAEIDPKIREKMTCSDRFVLHAPFSELFPCAIDPKVRAIAAERYRQVIRVAEGYGIRKIVVHGGYNPRIYFPIWYTGRQTSQNVSFEE
;
A
#
# COMPACT_ATOMS: atom_id res chain seq x y z
N MET A 1 -7.73 -8.04 20.36
CA MET A 1 -8.17 -6.96 19.44
C MET A 1 -7.01 -6.25 18.75
N ASP A 2 -5.78 -6.52 19.12
CA ASP A 2 -4.58 -5.83 18.61
C ASP A 2 -4.22 -6.14 17.15
N LYS A 3 -5.02 -6.94 16.47
CA LYS A 3 -4.74 -7.42 15.10
C LYS A 3 -5.68 -6.87 14.03
N PHE A 4 -6.67 -6.07 14.41
CA PHE A 4 -7.64 -5.56 13.45
C PHE A 4 -7.35 -4.11 13.09
N TYR A 5 -7.46 -3.82 11.81
CA TYR A 5 -7.36 -2.49 11.24
C TYR A 5 -8.60 -2.21 10.41
N LEU A 6 -9.12 -1.00 10.50
CA LEU A 6 -10.22 -0.54 9.67
C LEU A 6 -9.69 0.38 8.57
N SER A 7 -10.11 0.11 7.35
CA SER A 7 -9.67 0.87 6.18
C SER A 7 -10.44 2.18 6.05
N THR A 8 -9.72 3.27 5.80
CA THR A 8 -10.28 4.59 5.56
C THR A 8 -10.99 4.74 4.21
N ILE A 9 -11.17 3.64 3.47
CA ILE A 9 -12.11 3.59 2.34
C ILE A 9 -13.52 3.98 2.81
N ASP A 10 -13.91 3.56 4.02
CA ASP A 10 -15.11 4.09 4.68
C ASP A 10 -14.75 5.38 5.42
N GLU A 11 -15.51 6.45 5.14
CA GLU A 11 -15.26 7.77 5.71
C GLU A 11 -15.32 7.79 7.25
N ASN A 12 -16.09 6.90 7.86
CA ASN A 12 -16.29 6.82 9.30
C ASN A 12 -15.39 5.77 10.00
N ALA A 13 -14.55 5.06 9.25
CA ALA A 13 -13.71 3.98 9.79
C ALA A 13 -12.85 4.45 10.98
N HIS A 14 -12.30 5.66 10.91
CA HIS A 14 -11.48 6.21 11.99
C HIS A 14 -12.26 6.42 13.29
N LEU A 15 -13.54 6.80 13.22
CA LEU A 15 -14.40 6.95 14.40
C LEU A 15 -14.73 5.60 15.02
N LEU A 16 -14.99 4.60 14.20
CA LEU A 16 -15.20 3.22 14.66
C LEU A 16 -13.91 2.63 15.25
N ALA A 17 -12.77 2.89 14.64
CA ALA A 17 -11.47 2.47 15.16
C ALA A 17 -11.23 3.05 16.56
N LYS A 18 -11.50 4.33 16.76
CA LYS A 18 -11.41 4.99 18.06
C LYS A 18 -12.34 4.34 19.08
N LYS A 19 -13.60 4.10 18.71
CA LYS A 19 -14.62 3.52 19.60
C LYS A 19 -14.26 2.12 20.07
N HIS A 20 -13.66 1.30 19.21
CA HIS A 20 -13.42 -0.12 19.45
C HIS A 20 -11.94 -0.46 19.70
N GLY A 21 -11.03 0.51 19.68
CA GLY A 21 -9.60 0.27 19.88
C GLY A 21 -8.93 -0.47 18.73
N PHE A 22 -9.42 -0.29 17.49
CA PHE A 22 -8.80 -0.88 16.30
C PHE A 22 -7.68 0.00 15.75
N GLY A 23 -6.79 -0.60 14.97
CA GLY A 23 -5.86 0.14 14.12
C GLY A 23 -6.57 0.76 12.92
N ILE A 24 -5.86 1.63 12.22
CA ILE A 24 -6.36 2.27 11.00
C ILE A 24 -5.46 1.89 9.84
N GLU A 25 -6.06 1.43 8.75
CA GLU A 25 -5.42 1.30 7.45
C GLU A 25 -5.71 2.57 6.65
N ILE A 26 -4.66 3.33 6.37
CA ILE A 26 -4.74 4.53 5.55
C ILE A 26 -4.78 4.11 4.09
N ALA A 27 -5.93 4.27 3.44
CA ALA A 27 -6.19 3.82 2.08
C ALA A 27 -6.21 4.95 1.04
N GLU A 28 -6.00 6.18 1.44
CA GLU A 28 -6.01 7.34 0.55
C GLU A 28 -4.93 7.28 -0.53
N PHE A 29 -3.86 6.52 -0.29
CA PHE A 29 -2.77 6.30 -1.24
C PHE A 29 -2.90 5.02 -2.06
N CYS A 30 -4.05 4.32 -2.00
CA CYS A 30 -4.28 3.12 -2.82
C CYS A 30 -4.42 3.44 -4.33
N THR A 31 -4.54 4.71 -4.67
CA THR A 31 -4.39 5.27 -6.01
C THR A 31 -3.23 6.26 -6.05
N PRO A 32 -2.62 6.53 -7.22
CA PRO A 32 -1.42 7.37 -7.29
C PRO A 32 -1.68 8.87 -7.17
N TRP A 33 -2.93 9.32 -7.22
CA TRP A 33 -3.23 10.76 -7.33
C TRP A 33 -2.63 11.59 -6.21
N PHE A 34 -2.84 11.19 -4.96
CA PHE A 34 -2.28 11.92 -3.81
C PHE A 34 -0.77 11.72 -3.61
N LEU A 35 -0.16 10.82 -4.37
CA LEU A 35 1.30 10.65 -4.41
C LEU A 35 1.97 11.64 -5.37
N ASP A 36 1.31 11.96 -6.48
CA ASP A 36 1.85 12.81 -7.54
C ASP A 36 1.38 14.26 -7.40
N THR A 37 0.10 14.44 -7.01
CA THR A 37 -0.55 15.75 -6.86
C THR A 37 -1.36 15.76 -5.57
N ASP A 38 -1.83 16.92 -5.17
CA ASP A 38 -2.84 17.08 -4.11
C ASP A 38 -2.47 16.49 -2.72
N PHE A 39 -1.19 16.17 -2.50
CA PHE A 39 -0.74 15.69 -1.19
C PHE A 39 -1.06 16.70 -0.08
N ALA A 40 -0.87 17.98 -0.33
CA ALA A 40 -1.17 19.04 0.62
C ALA A 40 -2.66 19.15 0.98
N GLU A 41 -3.54 18.68 0.10
CA GLU A 41 -4.98 18.64 0.36
C GLU A 41 -5.35 17.46 1.30
N ILE A 42 -4.75 16.30 1.06
CA ILE A 42 -5.10 15.08 1.80
C ILE A 42 -4.39 14.96 3.15
N ASP A 43 -3.18 15.51 3.29
CA ASP A 43 -2.33 15.38 4.48
C ASP A 43 -3.04 15.83 5.77
N PRO A 44 -3.71 17.00 5.85
CA PRO A 44 -4.42 17.40 7.06
C PRO A 44 -5.54 16.44 7.44
N LYS A 45 -6.27 15.91 6.47
CA LYS A 45 -7.36 14.95 6.68
C LYS A 45 -6.84 13.62 7.24
N ILE A 46 -5.70 13.14 6.72
CA ILE A 46 -5.06 11.92 7.23
C ILE A 46 -4.57 12.13 8.66
N ARG A 47 -3.91 13.23 8.95
CA ARG A 47 -3.44 13.55 10.31
C ARG A 47 -4.59 13.65 11.31
N GLU A 48 -5.72 14.18 10.92
CA GLU A 48 -6.94 14.19 11.74
C GLU A 48 -7.40 12.75 12.04
N LYS A 49 -7.53 11.90 11.03
CA LYS A 49 -7.89 10.49 11.22
C LYS A 49 -6.89 9.74 12.10
N MET A 50 -5.60 10.06 12.01
CA MET A 50 -4.55 9.45 12.82
C MET A 50 -4.67 9.78 14.30
N THR A 51 -5.39 10.82 14.70
CA THR A 51 -5.65 11.08 16.13
C THR A 51 -6.57 10.03 16.77
N CYS A 52 -7.21 9.19 15.96
CA CYS A 52 -8.20 8.21 16.39
C CYS A 52 -7.61 6.83 16.76
N SER A 53 -6.34 6.60 16.54
CA SER A 53 -5.64 5.35 16.87
C SER A 53 -4.16 5.60 17.15
N ASP A 54 -3.51 4.61 17.72
CA ASP A 54 -2.04 4.56 17.89
C ASP A 54 -1.36 3.53 16.98
N ARG A 55 -2.14 2.84 16.15
CA ARG A 55 -1.65 1.78 15.25
C ARG A 55 -2.12 2.01 13.83
N PHE A 56 -1.15 2.02 12.91
CA PHE A 56 -1.40 2.33 11.51
C PHE A 56 -0.71 1.34 10.59
N VAL A 57 -1.36 1.11 9.46
CA VAL A 57 -0.77 0.56 8.25
C VAL A 57 -1.14 1.47 7.09
N LEU A 58 -0.33 1.51 6.04
CA LEU A 58 -0.60 2.32 4.86
C LEU A 58 -0.79 1.40 3.66
N HIS A 59 -1.89 1.59 2.93
CA HIS A 59 -2.17 0.82 1.72
C HIS A 59 -1.49 1.47 0.51
N ALA A 60 -0.61 0.73 -0.16
CA ALA A 60 0.04 1.16 -1.38
C ALA A 60 -0.91 1.15 -2.58
N PRO A 61 -0.62 1.89 -3.65
CA PRO A 61 -1.32 1.72 -4.92
C PRO A 61 -1.26 0.28 -5.39
N PHE A 62 -2.35 -0.21 -5.96
CA PHE A 62 -2.43 -1.60 -6.42
C PHE A 62 -3.07 -1.77 -7.79
N SER A 63 -4.00 -0.89 -8.16
CA SER A 63 -4.66 -0.96 -9.46
C SER A 63 -3.64 -0.81 -10.58
N GLU A 64 -3.64 -1.77 -11.51
CA GLU A 64 -2.75 -1.75 -12.69
C GLU A 64 -1.25 -1.80 -12.35
N LEU A 65 -0.87 -2.08 -11.12
CA LEU A 65 0.51 -2.27 -10.69
C LEU A 65 0.83 -3.77 -10.56
N PHE A 66 1.85 -4.20 -11.28
CA PHE A 66 2.25 -5.60 -11.36
C PHE A 66 3.73 -5.74 -10.98
N PRO A 67 4.06 -5.82 -9.68
CA PRO A 67 5.46 -5.97 -9.25
C PRO A 67 6.10 -7.27 -9.73
N CYS A 68 5.28 -8.28 -10.02
CA CYS A 68 5.71 -9.56 -10.56
C CYS A 68 5.53 -9.67 -12.09
N ALA A 69 5.34 -8.57 -12.81
CA ALA A 69 5.18 -8.57 -14.26
C ALA A 69 6.40 -9.19 -14.97
N ILE A 70 6.15 -9.82 -16.11
CA ILE A 70 7.22 -10.35 -16.96
C ILE A 70 8.04 -9.20 -17.56
N ASP A 71 7.37 -8.12 -17.99
CA ASP A 71 8.02 -6.94 -18.53
C ASP A 71 8.75 -6.14 -17.43
N PRO A 72 10.07 -5.95 -17.53
CA PRO A 72 10.83 -5.20 -16.55
C PRO A 72 10.43 -3.73 -16.44
N LYS A 73 9.91 -3.12 -17.51
CA LYS A 73 9.40 -1.73 -17.46
C LYS A 73 8.16 -1.61 -16.59
N VAL A 74 7.26 -2.59 -16.67
CA VAL A 74 6.08 -2.64 -15.80
C VAL A 74 6.47 -2.84 -14.35
N ARG A 75 7.43 -3.73 -14.07
CA ARG A 75 7.98 -3.88 -12.71
C ARG A 75 8.59 -2.59 -12.17
N ALA A 76 9.32 -1.85 -13.02
CA ALA A 76 9.95 -0.59 -12.62
C ALA A 76 8.93 0.46 -12.19
N ILE A 77 7.79 0.55 -12.87
CA ILE A 77 6.69 1.45 -12.48
C ILE A 77 6.16 1.09 -11.09
N ALA A 78 5.90 -0.20 -10.85
CA ALA A 78 5.44 -0.65 -9.54
C ALA A 78 6.46 -0.33 -8.42
N ALA A 79 7.74 -0.57 -8.66
CA ALA A 79 8.80 -0.25 -7.72
C ALA A 79 8.87 1.26 -7.40
N GLU A 80 8.70 2.11 -8.40
CA GLU A 80 8.67 3.56 -8.20
C GLU A 80 7.49 3.99 -7.31
N ARG A 81 6.30 3.47 -7.56
CA ARG A 81 5.12 3.72 -6.72
C ARG A 81 5.32 3.27 -5.27
N TYR A 82 5.91 2.11 -5.07
CA TYR A 82 6.19 1.63 -3.71
C TYR A 82 7.22 2.50 -3.00
N ARG A 83 8.26 2.99 -3.69
CA ARG A 83 9.20 3.95 -3.08
C ARG A 83 8.52 5.27 -2.69
N GLN A 84 7.57 5.76 -3.49
CA GLN A 84 6.78 6.95 -3.12
C GLN A 84 5.99 6.70 -1.83
N VAL A 85 5.31 5.56 -1.73
CA VAL A 85 4.53 5.20 -0.54
C VAL A 85 5.42 5.01 0.69
N ILE A 86 6.59 4.41 0.55
CA ILE A 86 7.55 4.25 1.65
C ILE A 86 7.93 5.62 2.21
N ARG A 87 8.25 6.59 1.36
CA ARG A 87 8.56 7.96 1.81
C ARG A 87 7.39 8.62 2.54
N VAL A 88 6.16 8.42 2.06
CA VAL A 88 4.96 8.92 2.73
C VAL A 88 4.78 8.25 4.10
N ALA A 89 4.93 6.92 4.15
CA ALA A 89 4.83 6.16 5.40
C ALA A 89 5.86 6.63 6.44
N GLU A 90 7.10 6.84 6.01
CA GLU A 90 8.17 7.41 6.87
C GLU A 90 7.78 8.76 7.43
N GLY A 91 7.21 9.65 6.60
CA GLY A 91 6.72 10.96 7.02
C GLY A 91 5.61 10.91 8.09
N TYR A 92 4.82 9.85 8.09
CA TYR A 92 3.79 9.60 9.13
C TYR A 92 4.28 8.73 10.30
N GLY A 93 5.51 8.23 10.25
CA GLY A 93 6.01 7.28 11.24
C GLY A 93 5.38 5.88 11.14
N ILE A 94 4.80 5.55 9.99
CA ILE A 94 4.16 4.25 9.74
C ILE A 94 5.22 3.26 9.24
N ARG A 95 5.26 2.08 9.86
CA ARG A 95 6.28 1.04 9.59
C ARG A 95 5.74 -0.18 8.86
N LYS A 96 4.46 -0.20 8.51
CA LYS A 96 3.81 -1.32 7.84
C LYS A 96 3.06 -0.82 6.62
N ILE A 97 3.28 -1.47 5.49
CA ILE A 97 2.65 -1.15 4.22
C ILE A 97 1.95 -2.40 3.68
N VAL A 98 0.72 -2.24 3.23
CA VAL A 98 -0.03 -3.28 2.51
C VAL A 98 0.25 -3.12 1.03
N VAL A 99 0.71 -4.18 0.39
CA VAL A 99 0.98 -4.23 -1.05
C VAL A 99 0.26 -5.42 -1.68
N HIS A 100 -0.17 -5.26 -2.91
CA HIS A 100 -0.73 -6.34 -3.70
C HIS A 100 0.34 -6.91 -4.64
N GLY A 101 0.50 -8.23 -4.66
CA GLY A 101 1.49 -8.89 -5.50
C GLY A 101 1.16 -8.86 -6.99
N GLY A 102 -0.06 -8.53 -7.37
CA GLY A 102 -0.50 -8.51 -8.77
C GLY A 102 -0.47 -9.88 -9.44
N TYR A 103 -0.45 -10.96 -8.66
CA TYR A 103 -0.39 -12.32 -9.19
C TYR A 103 -1.71 -12.70 -9.86
N ASN A 104 -1.62 -13.12 -11.12
CA ASN A 104 -2.74 -13.68 -11.87
C ASN A 104 -2.39 -15.12 -12.29
N PRO A 105 -3.03 -16.15 -11.71
CA PRO A 105 -2.70 -17.54 -12.01
C PRO A 105 -2.95 -17.93 -13.47
N ARG A 106 -3.87 -17.26 -14.15
CA ARG A 106 -4.13 -17.53 -15.58
C ARG A 106 -3.00 -17.07 -16.50
N ILE A 107 -2.25 -16.05 -16.07
CA ILE A 107 -1.16 -15.47 -16.87
C ILE A 107 0.19 -16.04 -16.42
N TYR A 108 0.41 -16.13 -15.11
CA TYR A 108 1.73 -16.40 -14.56
C TYR A 108 1.97 -17.86 -14.18
N PHE A 109 0.92 -18.67 -14.03
CA PHE A 109 1.05 -20.06 -13.60
C PHE A 109 2.04 -20.88 -14.45
N PRO A 110 2.00 -20.86 -15.80
CA PRO A 110 2.95 -21.62 -16.62
C PRO A 110 4.40 -21.15 -16.45
N ILE A 111 4.60 -19.86 -16.20
CA ILE A 111 5.92 -19.24 -16.05
C ILE A 111 6.50 -19.56 -14.69
N TRP A 112 5.68 -19.49 -13.65
CA TRP A 112 6.08 -19.82 -12.28
C TRP A 112 6.39 -21.31 -12.13
N TYR A 113 5.61 -22.15 -12.74
CA TYR A 113 5.79 -23.59 -12.69
C TYR A 113 7.06 -24.08 -13.41
N THR A 114 7.58 -23.33 -14.38
CA THR A 114 8.79 -23.67 -15.13
C THR A 114 10.10 -23.26 -14.43
N GLY A 115 10.04 -22.82 -13.17
CA GLY A 115 11.23 -22.46 -12.39
C GLY A 115 11.89 -21.13 -12.77
N ARG A 116 11.25 -20.32 -13.59
CA ARG A 116 11.74 -18.98 -13.96
C ARG A 116 11.48 -17.91 -12.90
N GLN A 117 11.17 -18.32 -11.68
CA GLN A 117 10.90 -17.42 -10.56
C GLN A 117 12.09 -16.55 -10.14
N THR A 118 13.30 -17.04 -10.33
CA THR A 118 14.52 -16.42 -9.80
C THR A 118 14.85 -15.06 -10.40
N SER A 119 14.32 -14.72 -11.57
CA SER A 119 14.55 -13.42 -12.19
C SER A 119 13.51 -12.35 -11.81
N GLN A 120 12.49 -12.73 -11.02
CA GLN A 120 11.37 -11.86 -10.68
C GLN A 120 11.33 -11.49 -9.18
N ASN A 121 12.25 -12.01 -8.39
CA ASN A 121 12.43 -11.55 -7.03
C ASN A 121 12.96 -10.11 -7.08
N VAL A 122 12.05 -9.16 -6.98
CA VAL A 122 12.41 -7.78 -6.69
C VAL A 122 12.87 -7.78 -5.24
N SER A 123 14.17 -7.83 -5.03
CA SER A 123 14.71 -7.51 -3.71
C SER A 123 14.47 -6.03 -3.46
N PHE A 124 13.62 -5.73 -2.52
CA PHE A 124 13.49 -4.38 -1.96
C PHE A 124 14.57 -4.15 -0.90
N GLU A 125 15.79 -4.65 -1.17
CA GLU A 125 16.95 -4.30 -0.37
C GLU A 125 17.51 -2.97 -0.89
N GLU A 126 17.02 -1.92 -0.29
CA GLU A 126 17.79 -0.67 -0.11
C GLU A 126 17.19 0.11 1.05
#